data_6917f1821f45d2c225107bd1ccaa9aa3
#
_entry.id   6917f1821f45d2c225107bd1ccaa9aa3
#
_cell.length_a   1.000
_cell.length_b   1.000
_cell.length_c   1.000
_cell.angle_alpha   90.00
_cell.angle_beta   90.00
_cell.angle_gamma   90.00
#
_symmetry.space_group_name_H-M   'P 1'
#
loop_
_entity.id
_entity.type
_entity.pdbx_description
1 polymer ?
#
loop_
_entity_poly.entity_id
_entity_poly.type
_entity_poly.pdbx_seq_one_letter_code
_entity_poly.pdbx_strand_id
1 'polypeptide(L)'
;VAFLIFSACEIKWDMNVEFNEDFSGKYTIKLLINEELQLYALDIGEESSIGSLNDIITDLPDGFGSSIFQEDAYLGILVRNDFDNISELNDQFELLKSNENTALLLLPIEEIDFQNNDGEFKINGSFGELFDTENEIINQSGYENVFDGKLGFKVPGEITKPNISNIVENTIIFEADGVSSKTFELISSIERPLNPINIAIAFV
;
A
#
# COMPACT_ATOMS: atom_id res chain seq x y z
N VAL A 1 -23.37 32.66 5.60
CA VAL A 1 -22.12 32.03 5.19
C VAL A 1 -22.13 30.63 5.82
N ALA A 2 -22.49 29.62 5.04
CA ALA A 2 -22.45 28.24 5.48
C ALA A 2 -20.99 27.77 5.37
N PHE A 3 -20.34 27.57 6.51
CA PHE A 3 -19.11 26.78 6.57
C PHE A 3 -19.51 25.31 6.28
N LEU A 4 -19.34 24.86 5.06
CA LEU A 4 -19.29 23.43 4.77
C LEU A 4 -18.03 22.91 5.45
N ILE A 5 -18.21 22.20 6.55
CA ILE A 5 -17.16 21.44 7.22
C ILE A 5 -16.90 20.24 6.31
N PHE A 6 -15.93 20.35 5.41
CA PHE A 6 -15.38 19.19 4.69
C PHE A 6 -14.59 18.37 5.70
N SER A 7 -15.22 17.41 6.32
CA SER A 7 -14.61 16.42 7.22
C SER A 7 -14.54 15.05 6.56
N ALA A 8 -14.33 15.01 5.25
CA ALA A 8 -14.16 13.77 4.54
C ALA A 8 -12.74 13.68 3.98
N CYS A 9 -12.07 12.59 4.25
CA CYS A 9 -10.85 12.20 3.58
C CYS A 9 -11.13 12.15 2.07
N GLU A 10 -10.38 12.87 1.27
CA GLU A 10 -10.68 13.03 -0.17
C GLU A 10 -10.06 11.88 -1.00
N ILE A 11 -8.99 11.28 -0.50
CA ILE A 11 -8.31 10.13 -1.11
C ILE A 11 -8.15 9.04 -0.05
N LYS A 12 -8.62 7.83 -0.36
CA LYS A 12 -8.37 6.63 0.43
C LYS A 12 -7.52 5.66 -0.36
N TRP A 13 -6.47 5.18 0.26
CA TRP A 13 -5.57 4.21 -0.33
C TRP A 13 -5.37 3.02 0.60
N ASP A 14 -5.67 1.83 0.12
CA ASP A 14 -5.46 0.60 0.85
C ASP A 14 -4.63 -0.37 0.01
N MET A 15 -3.51 -0.81 0.52
CA MET A 15 -2.74 -1.90 -0.06
C MET A 15 -2.63 -3.05 0.93
N ASN A 16 -2.94 -4.26 0.49
CA ASN A 16 -2.81 -5.46 1.28
C ASN A 16 -1.97 -6.49 0.54
N VAL A 17 -0.93 -6.99 1.20
CA VAL A 17 -0.04 -8.04 0.68
C VAL A 17 -0.15 -9.26 1.59
N GLU A 18 -0.55 -10.40 1.02
CA GLU A 18 -0.66 -11.66 1.72
C GLU A 18 0.42 -12.62 1.23
N PHE A 19 1.29 -13.08 2.12
CA PHE A 19 2.31 -14.08 1.85
C PHE A 19 1.88 -15.46 2.36
N ASN A 20 2.10 -16.47 1.56
CA ASN A 20 2.02 -17.88 1.93
C ASN A 20 3.32 -18.33 2.63
N GLU A 21 3.34 -19.56 3.18
CA GLU A 21 4.54 -20.14 3.84
C GLU A 21 5.74 -20.31 2.91
N ASP A 22 5.52 -20.42 1.60
CA ASP A 22 6.53 -20.54 0.54
C ASP A 22 6.94 -19.20 -0.07
N PHE A 23 6.44 -18.08 0.49
CA PHE A 23 6.64 -16.71 0.02
C PHE A 23 6.05 -16.39 -1.35
N SER A 24 5.22 -17.26 -1.91
CA SER A 24 4.24 -16.86 -2.91
C SER A 24 3.13 -16.05 -2.25
N GLY A 25 2.28 -15.41 -3.04
CA GLY A 25 1.17 -14.69 -2.44
C GLY A 25 0.35 -13.90 -3.44
N LYS A 26 -0.36 -12.95 -2.91
CA LYS A 26 -1.17 -12.01 -3.68
C LYS A 26 -1.17 -10.64 -3.02
N TYR A 27 -1.47 -9.63 -3.81
CA TYR A 27 -1.76 -8.31 -3.27
C TYR A 27 -2.95 -7.65 -3.95
N THR A 28 -3.51 -6.71 -3.23
CA THR A 28 -4.59 -5.84 -3.71
C THR A 28 -4.24 -4.40 -3.40
N ILE A 29 -4.53 -3.50 -4.34
CA ILE A 29 -4.41 -2.06 -4.16
C ILE A 29 -5.76 -1.44 -4.46
N LYS A 30 -6.28 -0.68 -3.52
CA LYS A 30 -7.55 0.03 -3.61
C LYS A 30 -7.26 1.53 -3.54
N LEU A 31 -7.61 2.26 -4.59
CA LEU A 31 -7.51 3.70 -4.64
C LEU A 31 -8.92 4.27 -4.82
N LEU A 32 -9.36 5.10 -3.89
CA LEU A 32 -10.66 5.75 -3.87
C LEU A 32 -10.47 7.26 -3.87
N ILE A 33 -11.17 7.94 -4.73
CA ILE A 33 -11.13 9.40 -4.84
C ILE A 33 -12.55 9.93 -4.66
N ASN A 34 -12.70 10.95 -3.82
CA ASN A 34 -14.00 11.60 -3.60
C ASN A 34 -14.51 12.23 -4.90
N GLU A 35 -15.80 12.04 -5.23
CA GLU A 35 -16.41 12.56 -6.46
C GLU A 35 -16.37 14.09 -6.54
N GLU A 36 -16.48 14.80 -5.41
CA GLU A 36 -16.41 16.26 -5.38
C GLU A 36 -15.00 16.75 -5.77
N LEU A 37 -13.94 16.07 -5.31
CA LEU A 37 -12.58 16.39 -5.71
C LEU A 37 -12.36 16.20 -7.21
N GLN A 38 -12.92 15.15 -7.80
CA GLN A 38 -12.84 14.90 -9.23
C GLN A 38 -13.55 16.01 -10.04
N LEU A 39 -14.75 16.41 -9.62
CA LEU A 39 -15.50 17.49 -10.27
C LEU A 39 -14.77 18.83 -10.17
N TYR A 40 -14.17 19.12 -9.01
CA TYR A 40 -13.40 20.33 -8.81
C TYR A 40 -12.16 20.38 -9.72
N ALA A 41 -11.40 19.27 -9.82
CA ALA A 41 -10.26 19.17 -10.72
C ALA A 41 -10.62 19.42 -12.18
N LEU A 42 -11.77 18.93 -12.64
CA LEU A 42 -12.28 19.16 -13.98
C LEU A 42 -12.70 20.63 -14.23
N ASP A 43 -13.26 21.31 -13.21
CA ASP A 43 -13.77 22.70 -13.34
C ASP A 43 -12.62 23.71 -13.44
N ILE A 44 -11.49 23.49 -12.78
CA ILE A 44 -10.32 24.39 -12.84
C ILE A 44 -9.47 24.22 -14.08
N GLY A 45 -9.77 23.20 -14.92
CA GLY A 45 -9.07 22.98 -16.19
C GLY A 45 -7.59 22.59 -16.03
N GLU A 46 -7.17 22.26 -14.82
CA GLU A 46 -5.88 21.64 -14.58
C GLU A 46 -5.96 20.17 -15.03
N GLU A 47 -5.04 19.75 -15.89
CA GLU A 47 -4.75 18.34 -16.02
C GLU A 47 -4.39 17.86 -14.60
N SER A 48 -5.35 17.24 -13.93
CA SER A 48 -5.13 16.79 -12.55
C SER A 48 -3.88 15.91 -12.54
N SER A 49 -2.95 16.19 -11.66
CA SER A 49 -1.76 15.35 -11.42
C SER A 49 -2.11 13.90 -11.04
N ILE A 50 -3.38 13.65 -10.74
CA ILE A 50 -3.97 12.33 -10.62
C ILE A 50 -4.62 12.03 -11.96
N GLY A 51 -3.98 11.19 -12.78
CA GLY A 51 -4.53 10.70 -14.05
C GLY A 51 -5.95 10.14 -13.86
N SER A 52 -6.74 10.08 -14.92
CA SER A 52 -8.06 9.48 -14.81
C SER A 52 -7.92 8.01 -14.36
N LEU A 53 -8.88 7.51 -13.57
CA LEU A 53 -8.88 6.08 -13.19
C LEU A 53 -8.86 5.15 -14.43
N ASN A 54 -9.41 5.64 -15.55
CA ASN A 54 -9.37 4.92 -16.83
C ASN A 54 -7.95 4.84 -17.40
N ASP A 55 -7.13 5.88 -17.25
CA ASP A 55 -5.75 5.88 -17.71
C ASP A 55 -4.92 4.88 -16.91
N ILE A 56 -5.13 4.81 -15.58
CA ILE A 56 -4.51 3.78 -14.74
C ILE A 56 -4.85 2.38 -15.27
N ILE A 57 -6.15 2.09 -15.54
CA ILE A 57 -6.57 0.78 -16.03
C ILE A 57 -5.96 0.45 -17.38
N THR A 58 -5.90 1.44 -18.27
CA THR A 58 -5.38 1.26 -19.64
C THR A 58 -3.89 0.95 -19.63
N ASP A 59 -3.17 1.54 -18.69
CA ASP A 59 -1.71 1.45 -18.58
C ASP A 59 -1.22 0.34 -17.66
N LEU A 60 -2.14 -0.42 -17.03
CA LEU A 60 -1.76 -1.58 -16.24
C LEU A 60 -0.99 -2.59 -17.08
N PRO A 61 0.13 -3.14 -16.57
CA PRO A 61 0.85 -4.20 -17.24
C PRO A 61 0.00 -5.45 -17.45
N ASP A 62 0.37 -6.26 -18.45
CA ASP A 62 -0.29 -7.55 -18.69
C ASP A 62 -0.26 -8.45 -17.44
N GLY A 63 -1.38 -9.11 -17.16
CA GLY A 63 -1.54 -10.01 -16.01
C GLY A 63 -2.20 -9.39 -14.79
N PHE A 64 -2.28 -8.05 -14.71
CA PHE A 64 -2.97 -7.39 -13.62
C PHE A 64 -4.48 -7.44 -13.79
N GLY A 65 -5.19 -7.84 -12.73
CA GLY A 65 -6.65 -7.73 -12.66
C GLY A 65 -7.07 -6.37 -12.13
N SER A 66 -8.06 -5.74 -12.77
CA SER A 66 -8.61 -4.46 -12.29
C SER A 66 -10.12 -4.42 -12.36
N SER A 67 -10.72 -3.57 -11.52
CA SER A 67 -12.15 -3.24 -11.57
C SER A 67 -12.39 -1.84 -11.04
N ILE A 68 -13.24 -1.07 -11.73
CA ILE A 68 -13.78 0.18 -11.19
C ILE A 68 -14.94 -0.16 -10.27
N PHE A 69 -15.04 0.56 -9.17
CA PHE A 69 -16.16 0.46 -8.25
C PHE A 69 -16.45 1.81 -7.59
N GLN A 70 -17.67 1.92 -7.07
CA GLN A 70 -18.13 3.08 -6.35
C GLN A 70 -18.47 2.66 -4.91
N GLU A 71 -18.02 3.43 -3.96
CA GLU A 71 -18.31 3.23 -2.53
C GLU A 71 -18.69 4.57 -1.91
N ASP A 72 -19.96 4.72 -1.50
CA ASP A 72 -20.54 5.97 -1.02
C ASP A 72 -20.35 7.12 -2.04
N ALA A 73 -19.64 8.20 -1.65
CA ALA A 73 -19.31 9.34 -2.48
C ALA A 73 -17.89 9.23 -3.14
N TYR A 74 -17.34 8.01 -3.22
CA TYR A 74 -16.03 7.76 -3.81
C TYR A 74 -16.15 6.92 -5.07
N LEU A 75 -15.42 7.31 -6.09
CA LEU A 75 -15.15 6.48 -7.25
C LEU A 75 -13.74 5.90 -7.11
N GLY A 76 -13.59 4.62 -7.39
CA GLY A 76 -12.34 3.94 -7.14
C GLY A 76 -11.97 2.85 -8.13
N ILE A 77 -10.72 2.43 -8.00
CA ILE A 77 -10.15 1.28 -8.69
C ILE A 77 -9.63 0.27 -7.67
N LEU A 78 -9.90 -0.99 -7.93
CA LEU A 78 -9.28 -2.13 -7.26
C LEU A 78 -8.36 -2.82 -8.25
N VAL A 79 -7.09 -2.90 -7.94
CA VAL A 79 -6.08 -3.65 -8.69
C VAL A 79 -5.62 -4.84 -7.86
N ARG A 80 -5.37 -5.98 -8.49
CA ARG A 80 -4.91 -7.21 -7.85
C ARG A 80 -3.95 -7.97 -8.75
N ASN A 81 -2.99 -8.62 -8.12
CA ASN A 81 -2.12 -9.57 -8.79
C ASN A 81 -1.64 -10.64 -7.81
N ASP A 82 -1.24 -11.79 -8.34
CA ASP A 82 -0.58 -12.86 -7.62
C ASP A 82 0.92 -12.79 -7.90
N PHE A 83 1.74 -13.41 -7.05
CA PHE A 83 3.18 -13.56 -7.24
C PHE A 83 3.66 -14.92 -6.73
N ASP A 84 4.59 -15.53 -7.44
CA ASP A 84 5.14 -16.85 -7.10
C ASP A 84 6.29 -16.74 -6.09
N ASN A 85 6.94 -15.57 -5.97
CA ASN A 85 8.04 -15.32 -5.05
C ASN A 85 8.30 -13.81 -4.85
N ILE A 86 9.17 -13.48 -3.89
CA ILE A 86 9.53 -12.09 -3.54
C ILE A 86 10.14 -11.32 -4.72
N SER A 87 10.97 -11.98 -5.56
CA SER A 87 11.58 -11.31 -6.71
C SER A 87 10.53 -10.86 -7.71
N GLU A 88 9.54 -11.70 -7.98
CA GLU A 88 8.42 -11.36 -8.85
C GLU A 88 7.57 -10.21 -8.30
N LEU A 89 7.30 -10.21 -6.98
CA LEU A 89 6.60 -9.09 -6.33
C LEU A 89 7.35 -7.76 -6.54
N ASN A 90 8.67 -7.77 -6.35
CA ASN A 90 9.51 -6.59 -6.58
C ASN A 90 9.48 -6.15 -8.06
N ASP A 91 9.59 -7.10 -8.99
CA ASP A 91 9.53 -6.82 -10.44
C ASP A 91 8.17 -6.20 -10.82
N GLN A 92 7.07 -6.70 -10.25
CA GLN A 92 5.73 -6.16 -10.46
C GLN A 92 5.60 -4.73 -9.91
N PHE A 93 6.19 -4.42 -8.75
CA PHE A 93 6.18 -3.06 -8.21
C PHE A 93 7.01 -2.10 -9.07
N GLU A 94 8.17 -2.54 -9.56
CA GLU A 94 8.95 -1.73 -10.51
C GLU A 94 8.22 -1.51 -11.83
N LEU A 95 7.46 -2.49 -12.33
CA LEU A 95 6.61 -2.32 -13.50
C LEU A 95 5.53 -1.24 -13.25
N LEU A 96 4.85 -1.25 -12.10
CA LEU A 96 3.88 -0.22 -11.76
C LEU A 96 4.53 1.16 -11.65
N LYS A 97 5.72 1.29 -11.06
CA LYS A 97 6.45 2.55 -10.94
C LYS A 97 6.96 3.11 -12.28
N SER A 98 7.13 2.26 -13.29
CA SER A 98 7.70 2.64 -14.59
C SER A 98 6.79 3.53 -15.45
N ASN A 99 5.51 3.61 -15.14
CA ASN A 99 4.51 4.41 -15.83
C ASN A 99 3.85 5.40 -14.85
N GLU A 100 3.74 6.67 -15.24
CA GLU A 100 3.22 7.74 -14.38
C GLU A 100 1.82 7.46 -13.86
N ASN A 101 0.93 6.90 -14.68
CA ASN A 101 -0.45 6.59 -14.28
C ASN A 101 -0.51 5.44 -13.28
N THR A 102 0.22 4.35 -13.53
CA THR A 102 0.20 3.19 -12.63
C THR A 102 1.03 3.40 -11.37
N ALA A 103 2.02 4.31 -11.38
CA ALA A 103 2.78 4.69 -10.20
C ALA A 103 1.88 5.27 -9.08
N LEU A 104 0.75 5.88 -9.44
CA LEU A 104 -0.24 6.38 -8.49
C LEU A 104 -0.81 5.29 -7.59
N LEU A 105 -0.80 4.03 -8.02
CA LEU A 105 -1.24 2.89 -7.24
C LEU A 105 -0.31 2.58 -6.05
N LEU A 106 0.95 3.00 -6.12
CA LEU A 106 1.95 2.77 -5.08
C LEU A 106 2.14 3.97 -4.14
N LEU A 107 1.37 5.04 -4.32
CA LEU A 107 1.33 6.12 -3.35
C LEU A 107 0.77 5.58 -2.01
N PRO A 108 1.33 5.93 -0.87
CA PRO A 108 2.44 6.84 -0.61
C PRO A 108 3.79 6.14 -0.41
N ILE A 109 3.99 4.93 -0.93
CA ILE A 109 5.19 4.13 -0.69
C ILE A 109 6.40 4.76 -1.39
N GLU A 110 7.35 5.28 -0.63
CA GLU A 110 8.62 5.78 -1.14
C GLU A 110 9.60 4.64 -1.39
N GLU A 111 9.81 3.80 -0.36
CA GLU A 111 10.65 2.61 -0.42
C GLU A 111 9.94 1.42 0.22
N ILE A 112 10.18 0.24 -0.32
CA ILE A 112 9.78 -1.04 0.27
C ILE A 112 10.77 -2.12 -0.14
N ASP A 113 11.20 -2.93 0.83
CA ASP A 113 12.16 -4.01 0.67
C ASP A 113 11.72 -5.25 1.43
N PHE A 114 11.78 -6.39 0.76
CA PHE A 114 11.41 -7.69 1.30
C PHE A 114 12.62 -8.59 1.36
N GLN A 115 12.94 -9.14 2.53
CA GLN A 115 14.08 -10.02 2.75
C GLN A 115 13.65 -11.32 3.42
N ASN A 116 14.20 -12.42 2.93
CA ASN A 116 14.02 -13.75 3.53
C ASN A 116 15.39 -14.38 3.79
N ASN A 117 15.81 -14.39 5.05
CA ASN A 117 17.10 -14.91 5.46
C ASN A 117 16.94 -15.91 6.62
N ASP A 118 17.38 -17.15 6.40
CA ASP A 118 17.55 -18.18 7.46
C ASP A 118 16.37 -18.38 8.44
N GLY A 119 15.13 -18.28 7.93
CA GLY A 119 13.93 -18.44 8.76
C GLY A 119 13.42 -17.13 9.37
N GLU A 120 14.03 -16.02 9.03
CA GLU A 120 13.54 -14.69 9.34
C GLU A 120 13.05 -14.01 8.04
N PHE A 121 11.82 -13.57 8.04
CA PHE A 121 11.25 -12.74 6.98
C PHE A 121 11.11 -11.32 7.47
N LYS A 122 11.68 -10.39 6.72
CA LYS A 122 11.74 -8.98 7.08
C LYS A 122 11.17 -8.11 5.97
N ILE A 123 10.34 -7.15 6.37
CA ILE A 123 9.82 -6.09 5.51
C ILE A 123 10.25 -4.75 6.10
N ASN A 124 10.91 -3.92 5.29
CA ASN A 124 11.24 -2.55 5.63
C ASN A 124 10.68 -1.62 4.59
N GLY A 125 10.33 -0.42 4.97
CA GLY A 125 9.93 0.60 4.02
C GLY A 125 9.71 1.96 4.64
N SER A 126 9.35 2.90 3.78
CA SER A 126 8.99 4.26 4.17
C SER A 126 7.80 4.75 3.36
N PHE A 127 7.01 5.58 4.02
CA PHE A 127 6.05 6.46 3.38
C PHE A 127 6.67 7.81 3.15
N GLY A 128 6.47 8.37 1.95
CA GLY A 128 6.86 9.72 1.60
C GLY A 128 5.76 10.74 1.88
N GLU A 129 6.12 12.00 1.77
CA GLU A 129 5.17 13.12 1.82
C GLU A 129 4.54 13.29 0.43
N LEU A 130 3.20 13.25 0.37
CA LEU A 130 2.44 13.48 -0.86
C LEU A 130 2.09 14.95 -1.05
N PHE A 131 1.98 15.68 0.06
CA PHE A 131 1.53 17.08 0.08
C PHE A 131 2.58 17.95 0.76
N ASP A 132 2.93 19.05 0.08
CA ASP A 132 3.81 20.07 0.66
C ASP A 132 3.04 20.88 1.72
N THR A 133 3.33 20.61 2.98
CA THR A 133 2.70 21.32 4.12
C THR A 133 3.17 22.75 4.29
N GLU A 134 4.23 23.19 3.60
CA GLU A 134 4.67 24.60 3.60
C GLU A 134 3.77 25.47 2.71
N ASN A 135 2.92 24.87 1.88
CA ASN A 135 1.98 25.59 1.04
C ASN A 135 0.85 26.19 1.91
N GLU A 136 0.76 27.55 1.96
CA GLU A 136 -0.22 28.28 2.79
C GLU A 136 -1.69 27.87 2.51
N ILE A 137 -1.99 27.38 1.31
CA ILE A 137 -3.33 26.92 0.92
C ILE A 137 -3.71 25.66 1.69
N ILE A 138 -2.77 24.75 1.88
CA ILE A 138 -2.95 23.51 2.63
C ILE A 138 -3.20 23.80 4.10
N ASN A 139 -2.45 24.70 4.69
CA ASN A 139 -2.58 25.07 6.11
C ASN A 139 -3.90 25.82 6.46
N GLN A 140 -4.52 26.52 5.50
CA GLN A 140 -5.75 27.30 5.75
C GLN A 140 -7.06 26.50 5.66
N SER A 141 -7.04 25.33 5.03
CA SER A 141 -8.26 24.56 4.73
C SER A 141 -8.51 23.34 5.64
N GLY A 142 -7.65 23.09 6.62
CA GLY A 142 -7.84 21.99 7.56
C GLY A 142 -7.58 20.61 6.95
N TYR A 143 -6.61 20.48 6.07
CA TYR A 143 -6.25 19.27 5.31
C TYR A 143 -5.66 18.11 6.14
N GLU A 144 -5.80 18.13 7.45
CA GLU A 144 -5.35 17.03 8.31
C GLU A 144 -5.95 15.65 7.94
N ASN A 145 -6.92 15.64 6.97
CA ASN A 145 -7.63 14.42 6.57
C ASN A 145 -7.79 14.23 5.04
N VAL A 146 -6.92 14.82 4.21
CA VAL A 146 -7.04 14.67 2.75
C VAL A 146 -6.73 13.25 2.30
N PHE A 147 -5.83 12.56 3.00
CA PHE A 147 -5.35 11.23 2.65
C PHE A 147 -5.50 10.27 3.84
N ASP A 148 -6.12 9.12 3.59
CA ASP A 148 -6.20 7.97 4.50
C ASP A 148 -5.55 6.77 3.82
N GLY A 149 -4.28 6.51 4.14
CA GLY A 149 -3.51 5.42 3.57
C GLY A 149 -3.31 4.27 4.55
N LYS A 150 -3.51 3.04 4.08
CA LYS A 150 -3.30 1.81 4.86
C LYS A 150 -2.50 0.80 4.07
N LEU A 151 -1.40 0.34 4.65
CA LEU A 151 -0.57 -0.74 4.13
C LEU A 151 -0.65 -1.94 5.05
N GLY A 152 -1.32 -2.99 4.60
CA GLY A 152 -1.53 -4.22 5.35
C GLY A 152 -0.59 -5.34 4.89
N PHE A 153 -0.01 -6.07 5.85
CA PHE A 153 0.77 -7.27 5.59
C PHE A 153 0.23 -8.45 6.38
N LYS A 154 -0.04 -9.55 5.69
CA LYS A 154 -0.24 -10.86 6.29
C LYS A 154 0.96 -11.72 5.95
N VAL A 155 1.77 -12.04 6.95
CA VAL A 155 3.03 -12.74 6.77
C VAL A 155 2.99 -14.13 7.41
N PRO A 156 3.76 -15.10 6.88
CA PRO A 156 3.92 -16.40 7.52
C PRO A 156 4.76 -16.30 8.80
N GLY A 157 4.56 -17.23 9.72
CA GLY A 157 5.34 -17.32 10.96
C GLY A 157 4.84 -16.45 12.11
N GLU A 158 5.64 -16.39 13.16
CA GLU A 158 5.36 -15.59 14.35
C GLU A 158 6.00 -14.21 14.21
N ILE A 159 5.20 -13.17 14.46
CA ILE A 159 5.68 -11.79 14.41
C ILE A 159 6.51 -11.51 15.66
N THR A 160 7.79 -11.25 15.48
CA THR A 160 8.74 -11.10 16.59
C THR A 160 9.06 -9.66 16.93
N LYS A 161 8.91 -8.75 15.97
CA LYS A 161 9.19 -7.33 16.16
C LYS A 161 8.29 -6.46 15.29
N PRO A 162 7.19 -5.98 15.86
CA PRO A 162 6.40 -4.96 15.17
C PRO A 162 6.76 -3.57 15.73
N ASN A 163 7.18 -2.68 14.86
CA ASN A 163 7.11 -1.25 15.15
C ASN A 163 5.70 -0.75 14.75
N ILE A 164 4.63 -1.30 15.42
CA ILE A 164 3.29 -1.28 14.86
C ILE A 164 2.27 -0.71 15.80
N SER A 165 1.30 -0.01 15.21
CA SER A 165 0.14 0.52 15.90
C SER A 165 -1.08 -0.43 15.89
N ASN A 166 -1.31 -1.22 14.85
CA ASN A 166 -2.56 -1.97 14.71
C ASN A 166 -2.36 -3.37 14.09
N ILE A 167 -2.93 -4.41 14.75
CA ILE A 167 -3.09 -5.75 14.20
C ILE A 167 -4.59 -6.04 14.10
N VAL A 168 -5.09 -6.32 12.90
CA VAL A 168 -6.48 -6.68 12.65
C VAL A 168 -6.50 -8.02 11.92
N GLU A 169 -7.12 -9.05 12.51
CA GLU A 169 -7.30 -10.38 11.91
C GLU A 169 -5.99 -11.00 11.34
N ASN A 170 -4.87 -10.92 12.08
CA ASN A 170 -3.53 -11.36 11.64
C ASN A 170 -2.91 -10.53 10.52
N THR A 171 -3.49 -9.40 10.15
CA THR A 171 -2.91 -8.43 9.24
C THR A 171 -2.31 -7.29 10.04
N ILE A 172 -1.08 -6.97 9.76
CA ILE A 172 -0.37 -5.85 10.35
C ILE A 172 -0.60 -4.64 9.48
N ILE A 173 -1.09 -3.55 10.07
CA ILE A 173 -1.46 -2.35 9.33
C ILE A 173 -0.55 -1.21 9.74
N PHE A 174 0.06 -0.58 8.74
CA PHE A 174 0.78 0.69 8.82
C PHE A 174 -0.07 1.79 8.20
N GLU A 175 -0.16 2.94 8.86
CA GLU A 175 -0.97 4.08 8.42
C GLU A 175 -0.09 5.19 7.86
N ALA A 176 -0.49 5.73 6.70
CA ALA A 176 0.09 6.89 6.05
C ALA A 176 -0.93 8.03 6.00
N ASP A 177 -0.50 9.22 6.39
CA ASP A 177 -1.34 10.44 6.38
C ASP A 177 -1.06 11.35 5.17
N GLY A 178 -0.05 11.01 4.36
CA GLY A 178 0.35 11.79 3.19
C GLY A 178 1.08 13.10 3.49
N VAL A 179 1.27 13.47 4.75
CA VAL A 179 1.93 14.72 5.17
C VAL A 179 3.20 14.48 6.00
N SER A 180 3.43 13.24 6.42
CA SER A 180 4.59 12.89 7.26
C SER A 180 5.35 11.71 6.66
N SER A 181 6.65 11.86 6.48
CA SER A 181 7.52 10.72 6.20
C SER A 181 7.60 9.80 7.40
N LYS A 182 7.33 8.50 7.21
CA LYS A 182 7.33 7.50 8.27
C LYS A 182 8.00 6.23 7.79
N THR A 183 8.88 5.65 8.61
CA THR A 183 9.45 4.32 8.34
C THR A 183 8.65 3.24 9.03
N PHE A 184 8.60 2.06 8.42
CA PHE A 184 8.01 0.87 9.00
C PHE A 184 8.95 -0.33 8.91
N GLU A 185 8.89 -1.21 9.89
CA GLU A 185 9.63 -2.46 9.94
C GLU A 185 8.75 -3.56 10.48
N LEU A 186 8.77 -4.71 9.83
CA LEU A 186 8.10 -5.93 10.27
C LEU A 186 9.09 -7.09 10.20
N ILE A 187 9.16 -7.89 11.26
CA ILE A 187 9.97 -9.10 11.30
C ILE A 187 9.09 -10.26 11.75
N SER A 188 9.08 -11.36 10.98
CA SER A 188 8.47 -12.61 11.37
C SER A 188 9.48 -13.76 11.36
N SER A 189 9.36 -14.66 12.33
CA SER A 189 10.16 -15.89 12.43
C SER A 189 9.35 -17.08 11.93
N ILE A 190 9.91 -17.82 10.99
CA ILE A 190 9.33 -19.04 10.47
C ILE A 190 10.06 -20.21 11.11
N GLU A 191 9.39 -20.95 11.98
CA GLU A 191 9.95 -22.19 12.52
C GLU A 191 10.16 -23.18 11.37
N ARG A 192 11.41 -23.44 11.00
CA ARG A 192 11.71 -24.55 10.10
C ARG A 192 11.48 -25.84 10.87
N PRO A 193 10.68 -26.80 10.35
CA PRO A 193 10.59 -28.10 10.98
C PRO A 193 12.00 -28.69 11.06
N LEU A 194 12.42 -29.07 12.27
CA LEU A 194 13.73 -29.71 12.50
C LEU A 194 13.88 -30.86 11.52
N ASN A 195 14.88 -30.78 10.63
CA ASN A 195 15.15 -31.84 9.70
C ASN A 195 15.45 -33.11 10.53
N PRO A 196 14.67 -34.23 10.39
CA PRO A 196 14.84 -35.42 11.23
C PRO A 196 16.24 -36.02 11.18
N ILE A 197 17.02 -35.68 10.15
CA ILE A 197 18.43 -36.07 10.04
C ILE A 197 19.32 -35.43 11.10
N ASN A 198 18.99 -34.19 11.53
CA ASN A 198 19.78 -33.49 12.56
C ASN A 198 19.47 -34.00 13.97
N ILE A 199 18.34 -34.65 14.19
CA ILE A 199 17.98 -35.25 15.49
C ILE A 199 18.77 -36.57 15.71
N ALA A 200 19.11 -37.29 14.65
CA ALA A 200 19.85 -38.55 14.74
C ALA A 200 21.32 -38.39 15.15
N ILE A 201 21.92 -37.21 14.93
CA ILE A 201 23.34 -36.93 15.26
C ILE A 201 23.52 -36.52 16.73
N ALA A 202 22.45 -36.08 17.42
CA ALA A 202 22.53 -35.65 18.83
C ALA A 202 22.46 -36.80 19.86
N PHE A 203 22.32 -38.07 19.42
CA PHE A 203 22.18 -39.27 20.25
C PHE A 203 23.27 -40.32 20.04
N VAL A 204 24.45 -39.98 19.45
CA VAL A 204 25.59 -40.88 19.33
C VAL A 204 26.75 -40.45 20.26
#